data_6bfec9c64adc331879de2239ed051187
#
_entry.id   6bfec9c64adc331879de2239ed051187
#
_cell.length_a   1.000
_cell.length_b   1.000
_cell.length_c   1.000
_cell.angle_alpha   90.00
_cell.angle_beta   90.00
_cell.angle_gamma   90.00
#
_symmetry.space_group_name_H-M   'P 1'
#
loop_
_entity.id
_entity.type
_entity.pdbx_description
1 polymer ?
#
loop_
_entity_poly.entity_id
_entity_poly.type
_entity_poly.pdbx_seq_one_letter_code
_entity_poly.pdbx_strand_id
1 'polypeptide(L)'
;FSILTSTEDSLQVRGVVTISPSDGTTDTLMLHAPLRKIVCMSSSCVSALSAVGADSVIVGVSGLDYLSDQEVLARAEQGKVCDLGHGDSFDFETLVRLSPDLVVAYTVGESDPPYLTKIRRLGLPVLVIYDHLEAHPLARAEYVRLFGALTGRLSEADAFFRNVCDSYLSLCVEDGDADPVSVLMNIPYSDSWYIPGRESYMSRLVRDAGGLVMGAENGSASRVITIEEAYRLSQKADMWLCPGYCRTMDQLISQHHLFPHFGPVEKGYPVYNNIRKMNAGGGNDFWESGALRPDLILQDLRKIFSPSASADRLEL
;
A
#
# COMPACT_ATOMS: atom_id res chain seq x y z
N PHE A 1 10.45 -3.46 -11.50
CA PHE A 1 11.89 -3.57 -11.17
C PHE A 1 12.54 -4.75 -11.86
N SER A 2 13.87 -4.72 -11.97
CA SER A 2 14.68 -5.87 -12.40
C SER A 2 15.87 -6.04 -11.47
N ILE A 3 16.24 -7.30 -11.18
CA ILE A 3 17.37 -7.61 -10.30
C ILE A 3 18.55 -8.01 -11.17
N LEU A 4 19.69 -7.33 -10.99
CA LEU A 4 20.95 -7.66 -11.66
C LEU A 4 21.69 -8.71 -10.82
N THR A 5 21.98 -9.86 -11.42
CA THR A 5 22.69 -10.97 -10.78
C THR A 5 24.11 -11.13 -11.35
N SER A 6 24.96 -11.85 -10.62
CA SER A 6 26.27 -12.27 -11.13
C SER A 6 26.13 -13.28 -12.27
N THR A 7 26.99 -13.21 -13.27
CA THR A 7 27.08 -14.24 -14.33
C THR A 7 27.64 -15.57 -13.83
N GLU A 8 28.40 -15.56 -12.72
CA GLU A 8 29.04 -16.76 -12.14
C GLU A 8 28.15 -17.41 -11.06
N ASP A 9 27.31 -16.61 -10.39
CA ASP A 9 26.36 -17.07 -9.38
C ASP A 9 25.06 -16.26 -9.49
N SER A 10 24.02 -16.89 -10.02
CA SER A 10 22.71 -16.27 -10.21
C SER A 10 22.00 -15.87 -8.91
N LEU A 11 22.49 -16.34 -7.75
CA LEU A 11 21.98 -15.96 -6.42
C LEU A 11 22.64 -14.70 -5.87
N GLN A 12 23.76 -14.24 -6.48
CA GLN A 12 24.42 -13.00 -6.08
C GLN A 12 23.80 -11.78 -6.78
N VAL A 13 23.02 -11.01 -6.03
CA VAL A 13 22.51 -9.72 -6.50
C VAL A 13 23.61 -8.68 -6.49
N ARG A 14 23.84 -8.05 -7.65
CA ARG A 14 24.82 -6.96 -7.84
C ARG A 14 24.18 -5.60 -8.03
N GLY A 15 22.87 -5.55 -8.21
CA GLY A 15 22.16 -4.29 -8.36
C GLY A 15 20.69 -4.47 -8.64
N VAL A 16 19.99 -3.34 -8.67
CA VAL A 16 18.57 -3.24 -8.97
C VAL A 16 18.37 -2.16 -10.01
N VAL A 17 17.50 -2.42 -10.97
CA VAL A 17 17.00 -1.44 -11.93
C VAL A 17 15.54 -1.16 -11.61
N THR A 18 15.20 0.09 -11.38
CA THR A 18 13.82 0.54 -11.26
C THR A 18 13.47 1.43 -12.45
N ILE A 19 12.18 1.42 -12.81
CA ILE A 19 11.65 2.24 -13.90
C ILE A 19 10.58 3.11 -13.29
N SER A 20 10.72 4.42 -13.43
CA SER A 20 9.70 5.38 -13.01
C SER A 20 8.45 5.23 -13.88
N PRO A 21 7.27 5.01 -13.30
CA PRO A 21 6.03 4.89 -14.08
C PRO A 21 5.59 6.21 -14.71
N SER A 22 6.05 7.35 -14.19
CA SER A 22 5.62 8.68 -14.63
C SER A 22 6.25 9.12 -15.95
N ASP A 23 7.54 8.81 -16.14
CA ASP A 23 8.34 9.30 -17.28
C ASP A 23 9.15 8.21 -17.97
N GLY A 24 9.10 6.97 -17.49
CA GLY A 24 9.88 5.85 -18.01
C GLY A 24 11.38 5.94 -17.73
N THR A 25 11.84 6.88 -16.90
CA THR A 25 13.26 6.97 -16.54
C THR A 25 13.71 5.74 -15.79
N THR A 26 14.92 5.28 -16.08
CA THR A 26 15.52 4.09 -15.48
C THR A 26 16.59 4.52 -14.49
N ASP A 27 16.50 4.06 -13.25
CA ASP A 27 17.55 4.20 -12.23
C ASP A 27 18.19 2.84 -11.99
N THR A 28 19.53 2.80 -12.01
CA THR A 28 20.31 1.59 -11.80
C THR A 28 21.20 1.77 -10.59
N LEU A 29 20.92 1.01 -9.54
CA LEU A 29 21.71 1.04 -8.31
C LEU A 29 22.53 -0.24 -8.17
N MET A 30 23.85 -0.10 -8.10
CA MET A 30 24.76 -1.21 -7.83
C MET A 30 24.87 -1.45 -6.34
N LEU A 31 24.66 -2.71 -5.91
CA LEU A 31 24.63 -3.12 -4.52
C LEU A 31 25.40 -4.41 -4.32
N HIS A 32 25.89 -4.64 -3.10
CA HIS A 32 26.54 -5.88 -2.69
C HIS A 32 25.64 -6.63 -1.70
N ALA A 33 24.70 -7.40 -2.22
CA ALA A 33 23.85 -8.26 -1.38
C ALA A 33 24.64 -9.46 -0.82
N PRO A 34 24.25 -10.00 0.35
CA PRO A 34 23.11 -9.61 1.16
C PRO A 34 23.35 -8.36 2.00
N LEU A 35 22.40 -7.44 1.95
CA LEU A 35 22.43 -6.20 2.73
C LEU A 35 22.22 -6.48 4.23
N ARG A 36 22.82 -5.64 5.09
CA ARG A 36 22.79 -5.79 6.54
C ARG A 36 22.16 -4.62 7.27
N LYS A 37 22.15 -3.43 6.64
CA LYS A 37 21.61 -2.21 7.22
C LYS A 37 20.73 -1.51 6.20
N ILE A 38 19.43 -1.57 6.40
CA ILE A 38 18.46 -0.92 5.53
C ILE A 38 17.70 0.13 6.32
N VAL A 39 17.53 1.29 5.73
CA VAL A 39 16.61 2.34 6.21
C VAL A 39 15.37 2.31 5.33
N CYS A 40 14.20 2.18 5.95
CA CYS A 40 12.91 2.12 5.28
C CYS A 40 12.17 3.46 5.45
N MET A 41 11.86 4.13 4.35
CA MET A 41 11.06 5.37 4.35
C MET A 41 9.58 5.13 4.04
N SER A 42 9.16 3.86 4.01
CA SER A 42 7.78 3.44 3.77
C SER A 42 7.46 2.22 4.63
N SER A 43 6.25 2.15 5.17
CA SER A 43 5.80 1.01 5.96
C SER A 43 5.66 -0.27 5.11
N SER A 44 5.36 -0.16 3.82
CA SER A 44 5.34 -1.32 2.91
C SER A 44 6.71 -1.98 2.77
N CYS A 45 7.81 -1.19 2.80
CA CYS A 45 9.18 -1.71 2.84
C CYS A 45 9.44 -2.51 4.14
N VAL A 46 9.01 -1.97 5.27
CA VAL A 46 9.12 -2.66 6.57
C VAL A 46 8.39 -4.01 6.51
N SER A 47 7.13 -3.97 6.10
CA SER A 47 6.31 -5.19 5.97
C SER A 47 6.94 -6.23 5.04
N ALA A 48 7.54 -5.81 3.91
CA ALA A 48 8.18 -6.71 2.96
C ALA A 48 9.42 -7.40 3.54
N LEU A 49 10.24 -6.68 4.32
CA LEU A 49 11.39 -7.26 5.02
C LEU A 49 10.95 -8.21 6.13
N SER A 50 9.95 -7.84 6.92
CA SER A 50 9.40 -8.69 7.98
C SER A 50 8.76 -9.97 7.42
N ALA A 51 8.03 -9.87 6.30
CA ALA A 51 7.40 -11.03 5.66
C ALA A 51 8.38 -12.13 5.24
N VAL A 52 9.65 -11.77 5.00
CA VAL A 52 10.72 -12.74 4.70
C VAL A 52 11.64 -13.03 5.90
N GLY A 53 11.29 -12.55 7.10
CA GLY A 53 12.10 -12.70 8.31
C GLY A 53 13.43 -11.95 8.24
N ALA A 54 13.47 -10.82 7.55
CA ALA A 54 14.64 -9.95 7.41
C ALA A 54 14.53 -8.65 8.22
N ASP A 55 13.62 -8.55 9.17
CA ASP A 55 13.43 -7.40 10.06
C ASP A 55 14.71 -6.96 10.76
N SER A 56 15.61 -7.91 11.05
CA SER A 56 16.89 -7.66 11.70
C SER A 56 17.83 -6.71 10.93
N VAL A 57 17.67 -6.56 9.61
CA VAL A 57 18.46 -5.64 8.80
C VAL A 57 17.94 -4.19 8.86
N ILE A 58 16.72 -3.97 9.37
CA ILE A 58 16.14 -2.63 9.50
C ILE A 58 16.85 -1.92 10.65
N VAL A 59 17.53 -0.81 10.34
CA VAL A 59 18.28 0.01 11.33
C VAL A 59 17.66 1.38 11.52
N GLY A 60 16.75 1.81 10.63
CA GLY A 60 16.05 3.07 10.75
C GLY A 60 14.78 3.10 9.91
N VAL A 61 13.82 3.88 10.34
CA VAL A 61 12.54 4.09 9.68
C VAL A 61 12.18 5.57 9.65
N SER A 62 11.34 5.98 8.71
CA SER A 62 10.79 7.34 8.67
C SER A 62 9.39 7.33 9.27
N GLY A 63 9.26 7.86 10.50
CA GLY A 63 8.00 7.95 11.22
C GLY A 63 7.58 6.65 11.89
N LEU A 64 8.25 6.30 12.98
CA LEU A 64 7.99 5.10 13.77
C LEU A 64 6.53 5.01 14.25
N ASP A 65 5.91 6.16 14.56
CA ASP A 65 4.52 6.25 15.03
C ASP A 65 3.50 5.71 13.98
N TYR A 66 3.88 5.68 12.70
CA TYR A 66 3.02 5.18 11.63
C TYR A 66 3.13 3.67 11.41
N LEU A 67 4.06 2.97 12.08
CA LEU A 67 4.25 1.53 11.88
C LEU A 67 3.28 0.71 12.73
N SER A 68 2.86 -0.41 12.16
CA SER A 68 2.06 -1.44 12.83
C SER A 68 2.86 -2.71 13.14
N ASP A 69 4.02 -2.89 12.52
CA ASP A 69 4.89 -4.06 12.68
C ASP A 69 5.47 -4.15 14.10
N GLN A 70 4.97 -5.13 14.87
CA GLN A 70 5.29 -5.28 16.30
C GLN A 70 6.75 -5.67 16.55
N GLU A 71 7.39 -6.44 15.66
CA GLU A 71 8.79 -6.83 15.82
C GLU A 71 9.71 -5.62 15.62
N VAL A 72 9.45 -4.80 14.61
CA VAL A 72 10.23 -3.58 14.37
C VAL A 72 10.02 -2.56 15.48
N LEU A 73 8.80 -2.41 15.99
CA LEU A 73 8.50 -1.56 17.14
C LEU A 73 9.26 -2.03 18.41
N ALA A 74 9.22 -3.33 18.70
CA ALA A 74 9.96 -3.88 19.85
C ALA A 74 11.49 -3.69 19.71
N ARG A 75 12.02 -3.77 18.48
CA ARG A 75 13.44 -3.47 18.21
C ARG A 75 13.76 -1.99 18.34
N ALA A 76 12.82 -1.10 18.04
CA ALA A 76 12.99 0.34 18.26
C ALA A 76 13.04 0.68 19.76
N GLU A 77 12.18 0.08 20.58
CA GLU A 77 12.23 0.19 22.04
C GLU A 77 13.57 -0.28 22.62
N GLN A 78 14.22 -1.27 21.99
CA GLN A 78 15.55 -1.74 22.35
C GLN A 78 16.69 -0.86 21.83
N GLY A 79 16.38 0.24 21.12
CA GLY A 79 17.38 1.13 20.50
C GLY A 79 18.08 0.53 19.27
N LYS A 80 17.55 -0.54 18.67
CA LYS A 80 18.12 -1.21 17.49
C LYS A 80 17.62 -0.62 16.17
N VAL A 81 16.50 0.11 16.20
CA VAL A 81 15.91 0.82 15.06
C VAL A 81 15.74 2.28 15.47
N CYS A 82 16.25 3.20 14.66
CA CYS A 82 16.12 4.63 14.91
C CYS A 82 14.91 5.20 14.16
N ASP A 83 14.13 6.05 14.82
CA ASP A 83 13.19 6.93 14.12
C ASP A 83 13.96 8.10 13.50
N LEU A 84 13.84 8.27 12.20
CA LEU A 84 14.47 9.37 11.46
C LEU A 84 13.52 10.56 11.26
N GLY A 85 12.28 10.49 11.78
CA GLY A 85 11.26 11.49 11.52
C GLY A 85 10.80 11.50 10.07
N HIS A 86 10.06 12.54 9.69
CA HIS A 86 9.53 12.68 8.32
C HIS A 86 9.45 14.16 7.91
N GLY A 87 9.41 14.41 6.60
CA GLY A 87 9.29 15.76 6.05
C GLY A 87 10.45 16.66 6.50
N ASP A 88 10.10 17.85 7.03
CA ASP A 88 11.07 18.85 7.47
C ASP A 88 11.82 18.44 8.75
N SER A 89 11.29 17.49 9.53
CA SER A 89 11.91 16.99 10.76
C SER A 89 12.83 15.79 10.53
N PHE A 90 13.15 15.43 9.28
CA PHE A 90 13.98 14.27 8.96
C PHE A 90 15.42 14.43 9.45
N ASP A 91 15.89 13.48 10.27
CA ASP A 91 17.21 13.49 10.92
C ASP A 91 18.30 12.90 10.01
N PHE A 92 18.92 13.77 9.23
CA PHE A 92 20.04 13.42 8.35
C PHE A 92 21.32 13.05 9.11
N GLU A 93 21.52 13.58 10.30
CA GLU A 93 22.71 13.28 11.11
C GLU A 93 22.67 11.83 11.59
N THR A 94 21.54 11.42 12.15
CA THR A 94 21.32 10.02 12.52
C THR A 94 21.39 9.09 11.31
N LEU A 95 20.82 9.48 10.16
CA LEU A 95 20.93 8.68 8.93
C LEU A 95 22.39 8.42 8.54
N VAL A 96 23.23 9.46 8.53
CA VAL A 96 24.67 9.33 8.21
C VAL A 96 25.39 8.47 9.25
N ARG A 97 25.09 8.65 10.54
CA ARG A 97 25.66 7.84 11.63
C ARG A 97 25.31 6.37 11.53
N LEU A 98 24.11 6.01 11.08
CA LEU A 98 23.70 4.62 10.85
C LEU A 98 24.52 3.97 9.71
N SER A 99 24.98 4.77 8.76
CA SER A 99 25.73 4.29 7.58
C SER A 99 25.05 3.08 6.93
N PRO A 100 23.81 3.24 6.42
CA PRO A 100 23.06 2.14 5.84
C PRO A 100 23.69 1.67 4.53
N ASP A 101 23.54 0.38 4.25
CA ASP A 101 23.88 -0.21 2.94
C ASP A 101 22.90 0.26 1.87
N LEU A 102 21.66 0.61 2.30
CA LEU A 102 20.57 1.05 1.43
C LEU A 102 19.57 1.90 2.18
N VAL A 103 19.13 2.98 1.54
CA VAL A 103 17.90 3.72 1.91
C VAL A 103 16.84 3.38 0.88
N VAL A 104 15.72 2.79 1.32
CA VAL A 104 14.57 2.52 0.45
C VAL A 104 13.55 3.63 0.65
N ALA A 105 13.24 4.32 -0.43
CA ALA A 105 12.34 5.46 -0.44
C ALA A 105 11.22 5.28 -1.48
N TYR A 106 10.20 6.11 -1.38
CA TYR A 106 9.15 6.26 -2.40
C TYR A 106 8.97 7.74 -2.73
N THR A 107 8.40 8.02 -3.87
CA THR A 107 8.07 9.39 -4.28
C THR A 107 6.60 9.50 -4.65
N VAL A 108 5.99 10.63 -4.30
CA VAL A 108 4.64 10.99 -4.71
C VAL A 108 4.76 12.23 -5.60
N GLY A 109 4.48 12.08 -6.90
CA GLY A 109 4.60 13.17 -7.87
C GLY A 109 5.73 12.93 -8.89
N GLU A 110 5.92 13.91 -9.78
CA GLU A 110 6.79 13.82 -10.95
C GLU A 110 8.28 14.07 -10.66
N SER A 111 8.62 14.61 -9.50
CA SER A 111 10.01 14.95 -9.16
C SER A 111 10.42 14.41 -7.79
N ASP A 112 11.70 14.11 -7.66
CA ASP A 112 12.29 13.74 -6.37
C ASP A 112 12.10 14.86 -5.34
N PRO A 113 11.57 14.55 -4.16
CA PRO A 113 11.47 15.52 -3.09
C PRO A 113 12.88 15.96 -2.61
N PRO A 114 13.01 17.20 -2.07
CA PRO A 114 14.31 17.76 -1.70
C PRO A 114 15.13 16.88 -0.75
N TYR A 115 14.48 16.13 0.13
CA TYR A 115 15.16 15.24 1.06
C TYR A 115 15.89 14.08 0.36
N LEU A 116 15.33 13.50 -0.73
CA LEU A 116 16.00 12.45 -1.50
C LEU A 116 17.27 12.97 -2.20
N THR A 117 17.18 14.14 -2.81
CA THR A 117 18.34 14.81 -3.40
C THR A 117 19.44 15.02 -2.35
N LYS A 118 19.07 15.40 -1.11
CA LYS A 118 20.04 15.56 -0.02
C LYS A 118 20.67 14.24 0.40
N ILE A 119 19.90 13.16 0.53
CA ILE A 119 20.42 11.81 0.87
C ILE A 119 21.44 11.34 -0.19
N ARG A 120 21.12 11.50 -1.49
CA ARG A 120 22.04 11.16 -2.58
C ARG A 120 23.33 11.99 -2.53
N ARG A 121 23.26 13.29 -2.22
CA ARG A 121 24.43 14.16 -2.04
C ARG A 121 25.31 13.75 -0.86
N LEU A 122 24.77 13.10 0.16
CA LEU A 122 25.52 12.52 1.26
C LEU A 122 26.26 11.23 0.88
N GLY A 123 26.13 10.76 -0.37
CA GLY A 123 26.79 9.56 -0.89
C GLY A 123 26.16 8.25 -0.43
N LEU A 124 24.94 8.29 0.11
CA LEU A 124 24.24 7.09 0.55
C LEU A 124 23.48 6.44 -0.62
N PRO A 125 23.50 5.10 -0.75
CA PRO A 125 22.72 4.40 -1.76
C PRO A 125 21.22 4.58 -1.50
N VAL A 126 20.49 5.04 -2.52
CA VAL A 126 19.02 5.26 -2.46
C VAL A 126 18.34 4.46 -3.54
N LEU A 127 17.42 3.59 -3.15
CA LEU A 127 16.51 2.89 -4.05
C LEU A 127 15.12 3.52 -3.93
N VAL A 128 14.61 4.05 -5.01
CA VAL A 128 13.21 4.51 -5.08
C VAL A 128 12.34 3.36 -5.59
N ILE A 129 11.30 3.03 -4.83
CA ILE A 129 10.30 2.04 -5.21
C ILE A 129 8.98 2.72 -5.56
N TYR A 130 8.21 2.08 -6.44
CA TYR A 130 6.95 2.58 -6.98
C TYR A 130 5.80 1.60 -6.73
N ASP A 131 5.88 0.82 -5.66
CA ASP A 131 4.89 -0.20 -5.29
C ASP A 131 3.46 0.37 -5.18
N HIS A 132 3.32 1.60 -4.69
CA HIS A 132 2.04 2.29 -4.54
C HIS A 132 1.40 2.71 -5.87
N LEU A 133 2.16 2.74 -6.97
CA LEU A 133 1.67 3.04 -8.33
C LEU A 133 1.32 1.79 -9.13
N GLU A 134 1.59 0.60 -8.59
CA GLU A 134 1.23 -0.65 -9.25
C GLU A 134 -0.30 -0.78 -9.35
N ALA A 135 -0.77 -0.97 -10.57
CA ALA A 135 -2.19 -1.12 -10.84
C ALA A 135 -2.73 -2.51 -10.47
N HIS A 136 -1.87 -3.54 -10.54
CA HIS A 136 -2.28 -4.90 -10.21
C HIS A 136 -1.93 -5.24 -8.76
N PRO A 137 -2.88 -5.75 -7.94
CA PRO A 137 -2.63 -6.09 -6.55
C PRO A 137 -1.46 -7.05 -6.34
N LEU A 138 -1.32 -8.07 -7.19
CA LEU A 138 -0.20 -9.01 -7.12
C LEU A 138 1.13 -8.37 -7.53
N ALA A 139 1.16 -7.38 -8.44
CA ALA A 139 2.39 -6.68 -8.80
C ALA A 139 2.94 -5.88 -7.60
N ARG A 140 2.06 -5.30 -6.78
CA ARG A 140 2.45 -4.65 -5.53
C ARG A 140 3.02 -5.65 -4.53
N ALA A 141 2.37 -6.80 -4.35
CA ALA A 141 2.85 -7.85 -3.46
C ALA A 141 4.18 -8.46 -3.92
N GLU A 142 4.48 -8.45 -5.22
CA GLU A 142 5.72 -9.00 -5.79
C GLU A 142 6.98 -8.26 -5.31
N TYR A 143 6.87 -7.04 -4.80
CA TYR A 143 8.02 -6.32 -4.23
C TYR A 143 8.68 -7.09 -3.06
N VAL A 144 7.99 -8.01 -2.41
CA VAL A 144 8.58 -8.92 -1.41
C VAL A 144 9.79 -9.69 -1.99
N ARG A 145 9.76 -10.05 -3.30
CA ARG A 145 10.84 -10.75 -3.98
C ARG A 145 12.09 -9.87 -4.15
N LEU A 146 11.90 -8.56 -4.38
CA LEU A 146 12.99 -7.59 -4.39
C LEU A 146 13.73 -7.60 -3.04
N PHE A 147 12.99 -7.48 -1.94
CA PHE A 147 13.59 -7.45 -0.60
C PHE A 147 14.20 -8.80 -0.21
N GLY A 148 13.57 -9.91 -0.59
CA GLY A 148 14.15 -11.24 -0.45
C GLY A 148 15.49 -11.38 -1.14
N ALA A 149 15.60 -10.93 -2.39
CA ALA A 149 16.85 -10.93 -3.15
C ALA A 149 17.93 -10.06 -2.51
N LEU A 150 17.58 -8.85 -2.07
CA LEU A 150 18.51 -7.92 -1.42
C LEU A 150 19.04 -8.42 -0.07
N THR A 151 18.31 -9.27 0.61
CA THR A 151 18.66 -9.78 1.96
C THR A 151 19.12 -11.24 1.97
N GLY A 152 19.21 -11.89 0.81
CA GLY A 152 19.60 -13.29 0.67
C GLY A 152 18.49 -14.27 1.10
N ARG A 153 17.22 -13.84 1.04
CA ARG A 153 16.02 -14.60 1.41
C ARG A 153 15.04 -14.77 0.25
N LEU A 154 15.58 -14.94 -0.95
CA LEU A 154 14.76 -15.04 -2.16
C LEU A 154 13.83 -16.25 -2.14
N SER A 155 14.26 -17.39 -1.55
CA SER A 155 13.43 -18.60 -1.46
C SER A 155 12.21 -18.39 -0.56
N GLU A 156 12.37 -17.70 0.56
CA GLU A 156 11.28 -17.32 1.47
C GLU A 156 10.32 -16.34 0.80
N ALA A 157 10.85 -15.36 0.09
CA ALA A 157 10.07 -14.40 -0.67
C ALA A 157 9.27 -15.07 -1.80
N ASP A 158 9.86 -15.99 -2.54
CA ASP A 158 9.17 -16.75 -3.58
C ASP A 158 8.07 -17.66 -3.02
N ALA A 159 8.31 -18.27 -1.86
CA ALA A 159 7.29 -19.07 -1.18
C ALA A 159 6.13 -18.18 -0.69
N PHE A 160 6.44 -17.05 -0.05
CA PHE A 160 5.44 -16.07 0.39
C PHE A 160 4.59 -15.58 -0.80
N PHE A 161 5.24 -15.11 -1.86
CA PHE A 161 4.55 -14.54 -3.02
C PHE A 161 3.67 -15.58 -3.72
N ARG A 162 4.14 -16.82 -3.90
CA ARG A 162 3.33 -17.91 -4.46
C ARG A 162 2.07 -18.16 -3.63
N ASN A 163 2.20 -18.25 -2.31
CA ASN A 163 1.05 -18.46 -1.43
C ASN A 163 0.03 -17.31 -1.56
N VAL A 164 0.49 -16.07 -1.65
CA VAL A 164 -0.39 -14.89 -1.88
C VAL A 164 -1.07 -14.99 -3.24
N CYS A 165 -0.33 -15.35 -4.30
CA CYS A 165 -0.91 -15.51 -5.65
C CYS A 165 -1.97 -16.61 -5.67
N ASP A 166 -1.67 -17.80 -5.15
CA ASP A 166 -2.59 -18.93 -5.14
C ASP A 166 -3.87 -18.59 -4.36
N SER A 167 -3.72 -17.96 -3.18
CA SER A 167 -4.84 -17.50 -2.37
C SER A 167 -5.67 -16.44 -3.12
N TYR A 168 -5.02 -15.42 -3.69
CA TYR A 168 -5.68 -14.35 -4.42
C TYR A 168 -6.48 -14.87 -5.60
N LEU A 169 -5.84 -15.68 -6.47
CA LEU A 169 -6.45 -16.20 -7.68
C LEU A 169 -7.63 -17.15 -7.38
N SER A 170 -7.57 -17.90 -6.27
CA SER A 170 -8.68 -18.77 -5.85
C SER A 170 -9.92 -18.00 -5.38
N LEU A 171 -9.76 -16.71 -5.05
CA LEU A 171 -10.83 -15.82 -4.57
C LEU A 171 -11.42 -14.92 -5.66
N CYS A 172 -10.75 -14.80 -6.82
CA CYS A 172 -11.26 -13.99 -7.93
C CYS A 172 -12.60 -14.53 -8.44
N VAL A 173 -13.51 -13.61 -8.73
CA VAL A 173 -14.79 -13.94 -9.39
C VAL A 173 -14.56 -13.99 -10.89
N GLU A 174 -15.13 -15.00 -11.56
CA GLU A 174 -15.15 -15.04 -13.01
C GLU A 174 -16.14 -14.01 -13.56
N ASP A 175 -15.79 -13.36 -14.67
CA ASP A 175 -16.64 -12.35 -15.31
C ASP A 175 -17.97 -12.98 -15.75
N GLY A 176 -19.09 -12.45 -15.26
CA GLY A 176 -20.43 -12.82 -15.71
C GLY A 176 -21.22 -13.75 -14.76
N ASP A 177 -20.67 -14.13 -13.62
CA ASP A 177 -21.35 -15.05 -12.67
C ASP A 177 -22.55 -14.43 -11.93
N ALA A 178 -22.58 -13.11 -11.75
CA ALA A 178 -23.67 -12.37 -11.14
C ALA A 178 -23.61 -10.87 -11.48
N ASP A 179 -24.69 -10.14 -11.21
CA ASP A 179 -24.66 -8.68 -11.27
C ASP A 179 -23.67 -8.13 -10.22
N PRO A 180 -22.74 -7.23 -10.62
CA PRO A 180 -21.73 -6.73 -9.71
C PRO A 180 -22.33 -5.85 -8.63
N VAL A 181 -21.80 -5.94 -7.40
CA VAL A 181 -22.15 -5.03 -6.30
C VAL A 181 -21.66 -3.61 -6.63
N SER A 182 -22.58 -2.66 -6.72
CA SER A 182 -22.28 -1.27 -7.05
C SER A 182 -21.70 -0.53 -5.85
N VAL A 183 -20.45 -0.06 -5.94
CA VAL A 183 -19.70 0.49 -4.83
C VAL A 183 -19.40 1.97 -5.04
N LEU A 184 -19.82 2.82 -4.11
CA LEU A 184 -19.27 4.18 -3.96
C LEU A 184 -17.98 4.10 -3.15
N MET A 185 -16.92 4.79 -3.58
CA MET A 185 -15.64 4.80 -2.87
C MET A 185 -15.23 6.19 -2.40
N ASN A 186 -14.50 6.21 -1.28
CA ASN A 186 -13.84 7.38 -0.68
C ASN A 186 -14.80 8.42 -0.10
N ILE A 187 -14.24 9.57 0.27
CA ILE A 187 -14.88 10.84 0.63
C ILE A 187 -14.10 11.97 -0.02
N PRO A 188 -14.60 13.22 -0.01
CA PRO A 188 -13.82 14.36 -0.49
C PRO A 188 -12.52 14.51 0.29
N TYR A 189 -11.46 14.85 -0.43
CA TYR A 189 -10.23 15.39 0.15
C TYR A 189 -10.20 16.89 -0.24
N SER A 190 -10.23 17.75 0.76
CA SER A 190 -10.57 19.16 0.55
C SER A 190 -11.92 19.27 -0.19
N ASP A 191 -11.99 20.00 -1.29
CA ASP A 191 -13.21 20.19 -2.07
C ASP A 191 -13.36 19.21 -3.26
N SER A 192 -12.52 18.18 -3.32
CA SER A 192 -12.45 17.26 -4.46
C SER A 192 -12.73 15.82 -4.05
N TRP A 193 -13.63 15.16 -4.77
CA TRP A 193 -13.88 13.72 -4.61
C TRP A 193 -13.13 12.95 -5.68
N TYR A 194 -12.27 12.02 -5.27
CA TYR A 194 -11.44 11.21 -6.15
C TYR A 194 -12.05 9.82 -6.32
N ILE A 195 -12.56 9.53 -7.53
CA ILE A 195 -12.99 8.17 -7.92
C ILE A 195 -11.79 7.45 -8.53
N PRO A 196 -11.38 6.29 -8.02
CA PRO A 196 -10.31 5.50 -8.62
C PRO A 196 -10.62 5.09 -10.04
N GLY A 197 -9.64 5.19 -10.94
CA GLY A 197 -9.78 4.72 -12.31
C GLY A 197 -10.02 3.20 -12.37
N ARG A 198 -10.63 2.71 -13.44
CA ARG A 198 -11.09 1.31 -13.58
C ARG A 198 -9.94 0.30 -13.51
N GLU A 199 -8.75 0.66 -13.99
CA GLU A 199 -7.54 -0.16 -13.94
C GLU A 199 -6.66 0.12 -12.72
N SER A 200 -7.11 0.96 -11.75
CA SER A 200 -6.38 1.21 -10.51
C SER A 200 -6.39 0.00 -9.57
N TYR A 201 -5.43 -0.01 -8.64
CA TYR A 201 -5.30 -1.05 -7.61
C TYR A 201 -6.62 -1.34 -6.87
N MET A 202 -7.28 -0.31 -6.35
CA MET A 202 -8.52 -0.48 -5.58
C MET A 202 -9.70 -0.92 -6.43
N SER A 203 -9.86 -0.33 -7.64
CA SER A 203 -10.94 -0.75 -8.55
C SER A 203 -10.76 -2.19 -9.03
N ARG A 204 -9.51 -2.63 -9.17
CA ARG A 204 -9.21 -4.01 -9.52
C ARG A 204 -9.56 -4.97 -8.39
N LEU A 205 -9.18 -4.67 -7.14
CA LEU A 205 -9.60 -5.45 -5.97
C LEU A 205 -11.12 -5.58 -5.86
N VAL A 206 -11.83 -4.45 -6.02
CA VAL A 206 -13.30 -4.43 -6.01
C VAL A 206 -13.88 -5.30 -7.12
N ARG A 207 -13.34 -5.20 -8.34
CA ARG A 207 -13.80 -6.01 -9.48
C ARG A 207 -13.52 -7.50 -9.28
N ASP A 208 -12.29 -7.84 -8.87
CA ASP A 208 -11.88 -9.23 -8.66
C ASP A 208 -12.68 -9.88 -7.50
N ALA A 209 -13.27 -9.05 -6.62
CA ALA A 209 -14.23 -9.49 -5.59
C ALA A 209 -15.69 -9.61 -6.08
N GLY A 210 -16.01 -9.17 -7.30
CA GLY A 210 -17.38 -9.17 -7.85
C GLY A 210 -18.10 -7.84 -7.69
N GLY A 211 -17.40 -6.72 -7.49
CA GLY A 211 -17.97 -5.39 -7.38
C GLY A 211 -17.65 -4.49 -8.58
N LEU A 212 -18.28 -3.32 -8.59
CA LEU A 212 -18.07 -2.27 -9.59
C LEU A 212 -17.98 -0.91 -8.91
N VAL A 213 -16.84 -0.22 -9.10
CA VAL A 213 -16.69 1.16 -8.58
C VAL A 213 -17.50 2.12 -9.44
N MET A 214 -18.45 2.80 -8.80
CA MET A 214 -19.34 3.75 -9.45
C MET A 214 -18.59 4.98 -9.94
N GLY A 215 -18.81 5.36 -11.21
CA GLY A 215 -18.18 6.53 -11.82
C GLY A 215 -16.72 6.34 -12.24
N ALA A 216 -16.15 5.13 -12.11
CA ALA A 216 -14.80 4.82 -12.58
C ALA A 216 -14.71 4.91 -14.11
N GLU A 217 -13.72 5.65 -14.61
CA GLU A 217 -13.38 5.75 -16.04
C GLU A 217 -12.20 4.83 -16.39
N ASN A 218 -11.97 4.60 -17.68
CA ASN A 218 -10.85 3.77 -18.15
C ASN A 218 -9.51 4.41 -17.74
N GLY A 219 -8.50 3.56 -17.49
CA GLY A 219 -7.19 3.96 -17.01
C GLY A 219 -7.05 3.80 -15.50
N SER A 220 -5.82 4.00 -15.00
CA SER A 220 -5.47 3.88 -13.58
C SER A 220 -5.62 5.21 -12.82
N ALA A 221 -5.61 6.33 -13.51
CA ALA A 221 -5.71 7.66 -12.91
C ALA A 221 -7.09 7.88 -12.26
N SER A 222 -7.09 8.56 -11.11
CA SER A 222 -8.34 8.95 -10.46
C SER A 222 -9.02 10.07 -11.21
N ARG A 223 -10.36 9.98 -11.31
CA ARG A 223 -11.22 11.03 -11.80
C ARG A 223 -11.65 11.93 -10.64
N VAL A 224 -11.61 13.24 -10.84
CA VAL A 224 -12.14 14.21 -9.87
C VAL A 224 -13.59 14.52 -10.21
N ILE A 225 -14.46 14.43 -9.21
CA ILE A 225 -15.89 14.76 -9.32
C ILE A 225 -16.30 15.74 -8.22
N THR A 226 -17.47 16.36 -8.38
CA THR A 226 -18.09 17.16 -7.32
C THR A 226 -18.86 16.29 -6.32
N ILE A 227 -19.17 16.83 -5.17
CA ILE A 227 -19.96 16.12 -4.16
C ILE A 227 -21.41 15.85 -4.63
N GLU A 228 -21.97 16.74 -5.46
CA GLU A 228 -23.30 16.55 -6.06
C GLU A 228 -23.29 15.40 -7.07
N GLU A 229 -22.19 15.21 -7.79
CA GLU A 229 -22.03 14.05 -8.66
C GLU A 229 -21.88 12.76 -7.83
N ALA A 230 -21.07 12.79 -6.76
CA ALA A 230 -20.94 11.68 -5.82
C ALA A 230 -22.31 11.32 -5.20
N TYR A 231 -23.10 12.32 -4.82
CA TYR A 231 -24.48 12.11 -4.35
C TYR A 231 -25.34 11.38 -5.39
N ARG A 232 -25.30 11.81 -6.67
CA ARG A 232 -26.06 11.13 -7.73
C ARG A 232 -25.61 9.67 -7.96
N LEU A 233 -24.30 9.40 -7.86
CA LEU A 233 -23.75 8.04 -7.95
C LEU A 233 -24.20 7.21 -6.75
N SER A 234 -24.20 7.80 -5.54
CA SER A 234 -24.59 7.11 -4.30
C SER A 234 -26.02 6.58 -4.35
N GLN A 235 -26.94 7.23 -5.09
CA GLN A 235 -28.35 6.80 -5.18
C GLN A 235 -28.50 5.41 -5.83
N LYS A 236 -27.50 4.99 -6.60
CA LYS A 236 -27.46 3.69 -7.30
C LYS A 236 -26.45 2.71 -6.67
N ALA A 237 -25.74 3.14 -5.64
CA ALA A 237 -24.76 2.31 -4.97
C ALA A 237 -25.43 1.36 -3.97
N ASP A 238 -24.99 0.11 -3.97
CA ASP A 238 -25.38 -0.91 -2.98
C ASP A 238 -24.56 -0.80 -1.71
N MET A 239 -23.41 -0.12 -1.77
CA MET A 239 -22.46 -0.06 -0.67
C MET A 239 -21.58 1.20 -0.76
N TRP A 240 -21.08 1.66 0.40
CA TRP A 240 -20.07 2.71 0.46
C TRP A 240 -18.80 2.18 1.13
N LEU A 241 -17.65 2.24 0.43
CA LEU A 241 -16.36 1.78 0.92
C LEU A 241 -15.39 2.94 1.17
N CYS A 242 -14.54 2.75 2.19
CA CYS A 242 -13.44 3.66 2.52
C CYS A 242 -13.87 5.12 2.74
N PRO A 243 -14.87 5.39 3.59
CA PRO A 243 -15.33 6.76 3.84
C PRO A 243 -14.37 7.50 4.81
N GLY A 244 -13.10 7.59 4.47
CA GLY A 244 -12.07 8.31 5.23
C GLY A 244 -11.76 7.70 6.60
N TYR A 245 -11.56 8.56 7.61
CA TYR A 245 -11.15 8.14 8.96
C TYR A 245 -12.32 8.06 9.96
N CYS A 246 -13.56 8.02 9.48
CA CYS A 246 -14.74 7.95 10.34
C CYS A 246 -14.85 6.56 10.97
N ARG A 247 -14.95 6.51 12.30
CA ARG A 247 -15.13 5.27 13.07
C ARG A 247 -16.60 4.94 13.35
N THR A 248 -17.49 5.91 13.18
CA THR A 248 -18.93 5.76 13.40
C THR A 248 -19.73 6.44 12.30
N MET A 249 -20.99 6.03 12.13
CA MET A 249 -21.89 6.68 11.19
C MET A 249 -22.14 8.14 11.56
N ASP A 250 -22.25 8.47 12.85
CA ASP A 250 -22.44 9.84 13.32
C ASP A 250 -21.27 10.74 12.92
N GLN A 251 -20.03 10.23 13.02
CA GLN A 251 -18.85 10.94 12.53
C GLN A 251 -18.91 11.15 11.01
N LEU A 252 -19.32 10.15 10.25
CA LEU A 252 -19.43 10.25 8.80
C LEU A 252 -20.48 11.28 8.39
N ILE A 253 -21.70 11.17 8.89
CA ILE A 253 -22.82 12.06 8.49
C ILE A 253 -22.59 13.50 8.94
N SER A 254 -21.80 13.75 9.99
CA SER A 254 -21.50 15.10 10.48
C SER A 254 -20.48 15.83 9.58
N GLN A 255 -19.75 15.13 8.69
CA GLN A 255 -18.72 15.77 7.85
C GLN A 255 -19.31 16.64 6.73
N HIS A 256 -20.49 16.29 6.23
CA HIS A 256 -21.11 17.08 5.16
C HIS A 256 -22.64 16.91 5.19
N HIS A 257 -23.37 18.02 4.96
CA HIS A 257 -24.85 18.06 5.03
C HIS A 257 -25.57 17.13 4.04
N LEU A 258 -24.91 16.72 2.94
CA LEU A 258 -25.47 15.76 1.99
C LEU A 258 -25.29 14.29 2.41
N PHE A 259 -24.33 13.97 3.28
CA PHE A 259 -24.01 12.58 3.61
C PHE A 259 -25.17 11.79 4.22
N PRO A 260 -26.05 12.39 5.07
CA PRO A 260 -27.27 11.70 5.53
C PRO A 260 -28.18 11.22 4.40
N HIS A 261 -28.13 11.87 3.23
CA HIS A 261 -28.96 11.60 2.06
C HIS A 261 -28.28 10.73 1.01
N PHE A 262 -27.04 10.29 1.24
CA PHE A 262 -26.38 9.36 0.34
C PHE A 262 -27.09 8.01 0.36
N GLY A 263 -27.27 7.39 -0.82
CA GLY A 263 -28.07 6.19 -0.99
C GLY A 263 -27.78 5.07 0.03
N PRO A 264 -26.51 4.67 0.26
CA PRO A 264 -26.20 3.67 1.27
C PRO A 264 -26.60 4.08 2.69
N VAL A 265 -26.44 5.36 3.08
CA VAL A 265 -26.81 5.85 4.39
C VAL A 265 -28.35 5.90 4.56
N GLU A 266 -29.04 6.53 3.61
CA GLU A 266 -30.50 6.72 3.65
C GLU A 266 -31.27 5.39 3.63
N LYS A 267 -30.77 4.41 2.87
CA LYS A 267 -31.38 3.08 2.73
C LYS A 267 -30.92 2.07 3.78
N GLY A 268 -29.97 2.46 4.66
CA GLY A 268 -29.40 1.55 5.64
C GLY A 268 -28.55 0.44 5.02
N TYR A 269 -27.95 0.71 3.86
CA TYR A 269 -27.04 -0.22 3.19
C TYR A 269 -25.65 -0.20 3.84
N PRO A 270 -24.83 -1.23 3.64
CA PRO A 270 -23.53 -1.33 4.31
C PRO A 270 -22.58 -0.18 3.96
N VAL A 271 -21.89 0.33 4.98
CA VAL A 271 -20.79 1.27 4.87
C VAL A 271 -19.60 0.66 5.59
N TYR A 272 -18.53 0.37 4.86
CA TYR A 272 -17.32 -0.24 5.40
C TYR A 272 -16.11 0.66 5.24
N ASN A 273 -15.22 0.59 6.23
CA ASN A 273 -13.97 1.34 6.24
C ASN A 273 -12.77 0.39 6.38
N ASN A 274 -11.60 0.84 5.96
CA ASN A 274 -10.33 0.11 6.03
C ASN A 274 -9.43 0.57 7.19
N ILE A 275 -10.01 1.11 8.27
CA ILE A 275 -9.26 1.69 9.40
C ILE A 275 -9.26 0.81 10.66
N ARG A 276 -9.67 -0.45 10.55
CA ARG A 276 -9.76 -1.36 11.70
C ARG A 276 -8.45 -1.49 12.46
N LYS A 277 -7.34 -1.60 11.74
CA LYS A 277 -5.98 -1.73 12.28
C LYS A 277 -5.18 -0.42 12.20
N MET A 278 -5.87 0.72 12.28
CA MET A 278 -5.19 2.00 12.38
C MET A 278 -4.67 2.20 13.79
N ASN A 279 -3.37 2.49 13.92
CA ASN A 279 -2.72 2.74 15.20
C ASN A 279 -2.96 4.18 15.72
N ALA A 280 -2.48 4.48 16.93
CA ALA A 280 -2.67 5.79 17.56
C ALA A 280 -1.91 6.93 16.85
N GLY A 281 -0.83 6.63 16.15
CA GLY A 281 -0.05 7.59 15.35
C GLY A 281 -0.68 7.92 14.00
N GLY A 282 -1.75 7.19 13.61
CA GLY A 282 -2.42 7.37 12.33
C GLY A 282 -1.92 6.41 11.22
N GLY A 283 -0.97 5.55 11.53
CA GLY A 283 -0.56 4.47 10.61
C GLY A 283 -1.67 3.46 10.43
N ASN A 284 -1.82 2.94 9.21
CA ASN A 284 -2.88 2.01 8.88
C ASN A 284 -2.29 0.74 8.24
N ASP A 285 -2.45 -0.39 8.92
CA ASP A 285 -1.94 -1.69 8.50
C ASP A 285 -2.49 -2.14 7.13
N PHE A 286 -3.64 -1.61 6.72
CA PHE A 286 -4.16 -1.81 5.36
C PHE A 286 -3.16 -1.39 4.27
N TRP A 287 -2.36 -0.35 4.52
CA TRP A 287 -1.33 0.14 3.60
C TRP A 287 0.07 -0.39 3.92
N GLU A 288 0.25 -1.05 5.06
CA GLU A 288 1.49 -1.69 5.49
C GLU A 288 1.49 -3.17 5.11
N SER A 289 0.95 -4.05 5.94
CA SER A 289 0.88 -5.49 5.63
C SER A 289 -0.09 -5.80 4.50
N GLY A 290 -1.19 -5.06 4.38
CA GLY A 290 -2.17 -5.19 3.30
C GLY A 290 -1.59 -4.92 1.90
N ALA A 291 -0.53 -4.12 1.79
CA ALA A 291 0.18 -3.92 0.53
C ALA A 291 0.75 -5.23 -0.05
N LEU A 292 1.16 -6.16 0.82
CA LEU A 292 1.71 -7.46 0.45
C LEU A 292 0.68 -8.58 0.49
N ARG A 293 -0.48 -8.34 1.11
CA ARG A 293 -1.54 -9.32 1.33
C ARG A 293 -2.85 -8.91 0.65
N PRO A 294 -2.83 -8.65 -0.69
CA PRO A 294 -4.06 -8.35 -1.42
C PRO A 294 -5.05 -9.51 -1.39
N ASP A 295 -4.59 -10.73 -1.14
CA ASP A 295 -5.43 -11.91 -0.93
C ASP A 295 -6.35 -11.74 0.29
N LEU A 296 -5.87 -11.18 1.41
CA LEU A 296 -6.70 -10.90 2.59
C LEU A 296 -7.71 -9.78 2.33
N ILE A 297 -7.29 -8.71 1.62
CA ILE A 297 -8.21 -7.64 1.22
C ILE A 297 -9.30 -8.20 0.31
N LEU A 298 -8.93 -9.02 -0.67
CA LEU A 298 -9.89 -9.66 -1.58
C LEU A 298 -10.85 -10.59 -0.81
N GLN A 299 -10.34 -11.36 0.15
CA GLN A 299 -11.16 -12.20 1.01
C GLN A 299 -12.19 -11.39 1.79
N ASP A 300 -11.79 -10.24 2.36
CA ASP A 300 -12.69 -9.36 3.08
C ASP A 300 -13.73 -8.74 2.15
N LEU A 301 -13.34 -8.25 0.98
CA LEU A 301 -14.28 -7.76 -0.03
C LEU A 301 -15.27 -8.83 -0.46
N ARG A 302 -14.86 -10.07 -0.68
CA ARG A 302 -15.73 -11.21 -0.97
C ARG A 302 -16.73 -11.48 0.13
N LYS A 303 -16.28 -11.38 1.41
CA LYS A 303 -17.19 -11.53 2.56
C LYS A 303 -18.26 -10.44 2.55
N ILE A 304 -17.89 -9.17 2.42
CA ILE A 304 -18.85 -8.05 2.50
C ILE A 304 -19.75 -7.93 1.26
N PHE A 305 -19.35 -8.47 0.11
CA PHE A 305 -20.21 -8.51 -1.09
C PHE A 305 -21.17 -9.70 -1.11
N SER A 306 -21.03 -10.65 -0.22
CA SER A 306 -21.94 -11.79 -0.11
C SER A 306 -23.16 -11.44 0.74
N PRO A 307 -24.40 -11.70 0.26
CA PRO A 307 -25.62 -11.41 1.02
C PRO A 307 -25.74 -12.15 2.36
N SER A 308 -24.97 -13.23 2.55
CA SER A 308 -24.99 -14.07 3.77
C SER A 308 -23.86 -13.73 4.74
N ALA A 309 -23.07 -12.69 4.46
CA ALA A 309 -21.90 -12.39 5.27
C ALA A 309 -22.25 -11.80 6.63
N SER A 310 -21.86 -12.50 7.71
CA SER A 310 -21.65 -11.83 9.00
C SER A 310 -20.30 -11.08 8.91
N ALA A 311 -20.33 -9.76 9.14
CA ALA A 311 -19.14 -8.91 9.14
C ALA A 311 -18.17 -9.22 10.31
N ASP A 312 -18.38 -10.29 11.06
CA ASP A 312 -17.76 -10.54 12.36
C ASP A 312 -16.27 -10.90 12.32
N ARG A 313 -15.70 -11.18 11.16
CA ARG A 313 -14.26 -11.53 11.04
C ARG A 313 -13.65 -11.04 9.71
N LEU A 314 -13.48 -9.72 9.60
CA LEU A 314 -12.64 -9.14 8.55
C LEU A 314 -11.17 -9.18 8.99
N GLU A 315 -10.23 -9.37 8.04
CA GLU A 315 -8.80 -9.53 8.32
C GLU A 315 -8.07 -8.18 8.41
N LEU A 316 -8.44 -7.18 7.59
CA LEU A 316 -7.73 -5.89 7.43
C LEU A 316 -8.59 -4.62 7.64
#